data_18a38cd1f37605133db63f0e0ef93b9e
#
_entry.id   18a38cd1f37605133db63f0e0ef93b9e
#
_cell.length_a   1.000
_cell.length_b   1.000
_cell.length_c   1.000
_cell.angle_alpha   90.00
_cell.angle_beta   90.00
_cell.angle_gamma   90.00
#
_symmetry.space_group_name_H-M   'P 1'
#
loop_
_entity.id
_entity.type
_entity.pdbx_description
1 polymer ?
#
loop_
_entity_poly.entity_id
_entity_poly.type
_entity_poly.pdbx_seq_one_letter_code
_entity_poly.pdbx_strand_id
1 'polypeptide(L)'
;MKTVFLTGATGNMGWAGFRELYRKRDRFKIRLLARPSRKNMKLLEPYAHDPAVEIVWGDLTDYNDVCAGVSGADYVLHVGGMVSPAADYFPEKTLEVNVTAAENIVKAVLAQKNADDIKVVYIGSVAQCGDRLWPVHWGRTGDPVYASRFDRYSVSKCIAEKIITDSGIRKWVSLRQTGILYPGILKVLSPTAFHVPIQGVLEWATVEDSGRLLANVVEDWVPEDFWNRFYNISSGEQYRMTN
;
A
#
# COMPACT_ATOMS: atom_id res chain seq x y z
N MET A 1 20.17 -13.94 1.02
CA MET A 1 19.52 -12.82 0.33
C MET A 1 18.06 -12.85 0.74
N LYS A 2 17.49 -11.74 1.21
CA LYS A 2 16.09 -11.66 1.67
C LYS A 2 15.15 -11.57 0.47
N THR A 3 14.00 -12.24 0.58
CA THR A 3 12.94 -12.19 -0.44
C THR A 3 11.87 -11.19 -0.03
N VAL A 4 11.60 -10.21 -0.90
CA VAL A 4 10.57 -9.19 -0.74
C VAL A 4 9.43 -9.47 -1.71
N PHE A 5 8.27 -9.83 -1.19
CA PHE A 5 7.06 -9.96 -1.98
C PHE A 5 6.31 -8.62 -2.04
N LEU A 6 6.15 -8.07 -3.24
CA LEU A 6 5.50 -6.79 -3.49
C LEU A 6 4.21 -6.99 -4.29
N THR A 7 3.10 -6.58 -3.72
CA THR A 7 1.82 -6.50 -4.44
C THR A 7 1.62 -5.09 -5.01
N GLY A 8 0.83 -4.97 -6.09
CA GLY A 8 0.56 -3.67 -6.69
C GLY A 8 1.75 -3.05 -7.45
N ALA A 9 2.76 -3.84 -7.80
CA ALA A 9 4.00 -3.40 -8.47
C ALA A 9 3.80 -2.63 -9.78
N THR A 10 2.63 -2.75 -10.42
CA THR A 10 2.30 -2.05 -11.68
C THR A 10 1.49 -0.77 -11.48
N GLY A 11 1.15 -0.42 -10.22
CA GLY A 11 0.55 0.85 -9.83
C GLY A 11 1.61 1.92 -9.55
N ASN A 12 1.19 3.19 -9.37
CA ASN A 12 2.14 4.31 -9.20
C ASN A 12 3.11 4.10 -8.03
N MET A 13 2.60 3.87 -6.83
CA MET A 13 3.43 3.66 -5.64
C MET A 13 4.23 2.37 -5.71
N GLY A 14 3.56 1.26 -6.07
CA GLY A 14 4.24 -0.04 -6.16
C GLY A 14 5.33 -0.06 -7.23
N TRP A 15 5.11 0.61 -8.36
CA TRP A 15 6.13 0.77 -9.39
C TRP A 15 7.35 1.56 -8.90
N ALA A 16 7.13 2.66 -8.19
CA ALA A 16 8.22 3.42 -7.58
C ALA A 16 8.98 2.57 -6.55
N GLY A 17 8.25 1.83 -5.69
CA GLY A 17 8.84 0.89 -4.73
C GLY A 17 9.65 -0.22 -5.40
N PHE A 18 9.09 -0.83 -6.46
CA PHE A 18 9.84 -1.84 -7.23
C PHE A 18 11.15 -1.28 -7.80
N ARG A 19 11.12 -0.08 -8.39
CA ARG A 19 12.34 0.54 -8.94
C ARG A 19 13.40 0.80 -7.87
N GLU A 20 13.02 1.24 -6.68
CA GLU A 20 13.96 1.45 -5.57
C GLU A 20 14.51 0.13 -5.03
N LEU A 21 13.67 -0.91 -4.89
CA LEU A 21 14.11 -2.26 -4.54
C LEU A 21 15.04 -2.84 -5.62
N TYR A 22 14.73 -2.63 -6.89
CA TYR A 22 15.54 -3.12 -8.00
C TYR A 22 16.95 -2.50 -8.06
N ARG A 23 17.11 -1.27 -7.58
CA ARG A 23 18.45 -0.65 -7.39
C ARG A 23 19.29 -1.38 -6.34
N LYS A 24 18.65 -2.13 -5.46
CA LYS A 24 19.24 -2.91 -4.36
C LYS A 24 19.13 -4.42 -4.61
N ARG A 25 18.98 -4.86 -5.86
CA ARG A 25 18.75 -6.26 -6.24
C ARG A 25 19.94 -7.20 -5.97
N ASP A 26 21.09 -6.66 -5.66
CA ASP A 26 22.23 -7.40 -5.14
C ASP A 26 21.99 -7.90 -3.69
N ARG A 27 21.06 -7.28 -2.97
CA ARG A 27 20.71 -7.58 -1.57
C ARG A 27 19.37 -8.28 -1.40
N PHE A 28 18.43 -8.06 -2.34
CA PHE A 28 17.07 -8.56 -2.28
C PHE A 28 16.69 -9.36 -3.51
N LYS A 29 16.00 -10.49 -3.29
CA LYS A 29 15.18 -11.13 -4.31
C LYS A 29 13.79 -10.45 -4.26
N ILE A 30 13.32 -9.98 -5.41
CA ILE A 30 12.08 -9.22 -5.52
C ILE A 30 11.04 -10.07 -6.23
N ARG A 31 9.98 -10.41 -5.53
CA ARG A 31 8.86 -11.14 -6.11
C ARG A 31 7.66 -10.22 -6.26
N LEU A 32 7.10 -10.15 -7.47
CA LEU A 32 6.02 -9.25 -7.84
C LEU A 32 4.76 -10.05 -8.12
N LEU A 33 3.62 -9.65 -7.54
CA LEU A 33 2.31 -10.11 -8.00
C LEU A 33 1.72 -9.11 -8.98
N ALA A 34 1.44 -9.54 -10.19
CA ALA A 34 0.92 -8.69 -11.24
C ALA A 34 -0.16 -9.39 -12.08
N ARG A 35 -1.25 -8.69 -12.38
CA ARG A 35 -2.31 -9.23 -13.26
C ARG A 35 -1.78 -9.42 -14.68
N PRO A 36 -2.10 -10.54 -15.37
CA PRO A 36 -1.60 -10.87 -16.69
C PRO A 36 -2.30 -10.06 -17.80
N SER A 37 -2.07 -8.75 -17.83
CA SER A 37 -2.54 -7.86 -18.89
C SER A 37 -1.41 -7.50 -19.86
N ARG A 38 -1.75 -7.21 -21.12
CA ARG A 38 -0.77 -6.76 -22.13
C ARG A 38 0.07 -5.58 -21.63
N LYS A 39 -0.56 -4.63 -20.92
CA LYS A 39 0.11 -3.47 -20.33
C LYS A 39 1.14 -3.90 -19.28
N ASN A 40 0.74 -4.77 -18.37
CA ASN A 40 1.62 -5.22 -17.28
C ASN A 40 2.77 -6.10 -17.80
N MET A 41 2.48 -6.99 -18.77
CA MET A 41 3.49 -7.82 -19.40
C MET A 41 4.55 -6.96 -20.07
N LYS A 42 4.16 -5.96 -20.87
CA LYS A 42 5.10 -5.03 -21.53
C LYS A 42 5.90 -4.21 -20.50
N LEU A 43 5.27 -3.80 -19.39
CA LEU A 43 5.94 -3.02 -18.34
C LEU A 43 7.02 -3.83 -17.64
N LEU A 44 6.78 -5.11 -17.37
CA LEU A 44 7.65 -5.98 -16.61
C LEU A 44 8.62 -6.81 -17.48
N GLU A 45 8.43 -6.83 -18.80
CA GLU A 45 9.28 -7.55 -19.76
C GLU A 45 10.80 -7.29 -19.56
N PRO A 46 11.27 -6.04 -19.36
CA PRO A 46 12.70 -5.77 -19.18
C PRO A 46 13.31 -6.43 -17.94
N TYR A 47 12.50 -6.87 -17.01
CA TYR A 47 12.92 -7.45 -15.73
C TYR A 47 12.67 -8.95 -15.63
N ALA A 48 11.95 -9.54 -16.60
CA ALA A 48 11.49 -10.92 -16.54
C ALA A 48 12.62 -11.97 -16.56
N HIS A 49 13.79 -11.59 -17.05
CA HIS A 49 14.97 -12.46 -17.12
C HIS A 49 16.06 -12.12 -16.09
N ASP A 50 15.82 -11.12 -15.23
CA ASP A 50 16.76 -10.80 -14.15
C ASP A 50 16.60 -11.83 -13.01
N PRO A 51 17.67 -12.54 -12.61
CA PRO A 51 17.61 -13.57 -11.58
C PRO A 51 17.17 -13.04 -10.19
N ALA A 52 17.27 -11.74 -9.96
CA ALA A 52 16.80 -11.10 -8.74
C ALA A 52 15.29 -10.79 -8.76
N VAL A 53 14.61 -10.96 -9.90
CA VAL A 53 13.19 -10.64 -10.06
C VAL A 53 12.39 -11.89 -10.40
N GLU A 54 11.33 -12.13 -9.67
CA GLU A 54 10.37 -13.20 -9.93
C GLU A 54 8.98 -12.56 -10.11
N ILE A 55 8.28 -12.92 -11.18
CA ILE A 55 6.95 -12.39 -11.48
C ILE A 55 5.93 -13.52 -11.33
N VAL A 56 5.04 -13.36 -10.35
CA VAL A 56 3.85 -14.20 -10.20
C VAL A 56 2.71 -13.51 -10.94
N TRP A 57 2.27 -14.14 -12.04
CA TRP A 57 1.13 -13.65 -12.80
C TRP A 57 -0.16 -14.15 -12.16
N GLY A 58 -0.94 -13.23 -11.57
CA GLY A 58 -2.13 -13.58 -10.82
C GLY A 58 -2.91 -12.36 -10.29
N ASP A 59 -3.88 -12.62 -9.44
CA ASP A 59 -4.74 -11.61 -8.82
C ASP A 59 -4.70 -11.68 -7.29
N LEU A 60 -4.80 -10.51 -6.64
CA LEU A 60 -4.85 -10.40 -5.18
C LEU A 60 -6.06 -11.08 -4.54
N THR A 61 -7.13 -11.24 -5.32
CA THR A 61 -8.36 -11.91 -4.87
C THR A 61 -8.29 -13.43 -4.99
N ASP A 62 -7.28 -13.96 -5.68
CA ASP A 62 -7.00 -15.40 -5.70
C ASP A 62 -5.99 -15.77 -4.60
N TYR A 63 -6.44 -16.63 -3.69
CA TYR A 63 -5.60 -17.09 -2.57
C TYR A 63 -4.35 -17.85 -3.03
N ASN A 64 -4.45 -18.66 -4.08
CA ASN A 64 -3.33 -19.48 -4.56
C ASN A 64 -2.22 -18.60 -5.14
N ASP A 65 -2.60 -17.55 -5.88
CA ASP A 65 -1.65 -16.58 -6.44
C ASP A 65 -0.92 -15.83 -5.32
N VAL A 66 -1.67 -15.38 -4.29
CA VAL A 66 -1.09 -14.72 -3.11
C VAL A 66 -0.19 -15.68 -2.33
N CYS A 67 -0.62 -16.92 -2.14
CA CYS A 67 0.16 -17.96 -1.45
C CYS A 67 1.48 -18.25 -2.17
N ALA A 68 1.47 -18.34 -3.51
CA ALA A 68 2.67 -18.48 -4.32
C ALA A 68 3.61 -17.28 -4.13
N GLY A 69 3.05 -16.07 -4.06
CA GLY A 69 3.81 -14.84 -3.80
C GLY A 69 4.47 -14.83 -2.42
N VAL A 70 3.75 -15.23 -1.37
CA VAL A 70 4.22 -15.21 0.02
C VAL A 70 5.20 -16.34 0.33
N SER A 71 5.16 -17.45 -0.40
CA SER A 71 5.99 -18.63 -0.13
C SER A 71 7.47 -18.29 0.00
N GLY A 72 8.04 -18.50 1.20
CA GLY A 72 9.45 -18.22 1.49
C GLY A 72 9.84 -16.73 1.44
N ALA A 73 8.89 -15.81 1.53
CA ALA A 73 9.17 -14.39 1.65
C ALA A 73 9.61 -14.03 3.08
N ASP A 74 10.53 -13.07 3.19
CA ASP A 74 10.93 -12.44 4.46
C ASP A 74 10.09 -11.18 4.72
N TYR A 75 9.69 -10.50 3.65
CA TYR A 75 8.86 -9.29 3.70
C TYR A 75 7.69 -9.38 2.74
N VAL A 76 6.53 -8.93 3.18
CA VAL A 76 5.34 -8.75 2.36
C VAL A 76 4.99 -7.27 2.33
N LEU A 77 5.19 -6.62 1.19
CA LEU A 77 4.79 -5.23 0.95
C LEU A 77 3.41 -5.23 0.26
N HIS A 78 2.36 -5.11 1.05
CA HIS A 78 0.98 -5.11 0.55
C HIS A 78 0.56 -3.69 0.14
N VAL A 79 0.92 -3.32 -1.09
CA VAL A 79 0.63 -2.02 -1.71
C VAL A 79 -0.60 -2.09 -2.63
N GLY A 80 -0.88 -3.28 -3.17
CA GLY A 80 -1.97 -3.52 -4.11
C GLY A 80 -3.36 -3.31 -3.50
N GLY A 81 -4.24 -2.72 -4.30
CA GLY A 81 -5.64 -2.49 -3.96
C GLY A 81 -6.30 -1.57 -4.98
N MET A 82 -7.61 -1.42 -4.90
CA MET A 82 -8.35 -0.42 -5.66
C MET A 82 -8.33 0.91 -4.92
N VAL A 83 -8.05 1.99 -5.65
CA VAL A 83 -7.97 3.37 -5.15
C VAL A 83 -8.77 4.30 -6.05
N SER A 84 -9.11 5.50 -5.55
CA SER A 84 -9.74 6.54 -6.37
C SER A 84 -8.84 6.92 -7.56
N PRO A 85 -9.42 7.26 -8.74
CA PRO A 85 -10.86 7.42 -8.99
C PRO A 85 -11.62 6.11 -9.25
N ALA A 86 -10.96 4.97 -9.48
CA ALA A 86 -11.63 3.71 -9.77
C ALA A 86 -12.54 3.25 -8.60
N ALA A 87 -12.11 3.52 -7.37
CA ALA A 87 -12.88 3.19 -6.19
C ALA A 87 -14.22 3.95 -6.11
N ASP A 88 -14.25 5.16 -6.63
CA ASP A 88 -15.45 6.01 -6.63
C ASP A 88 -16.49 5.51 -7.63
N TYR A 89 -16.02 4.97 -8.77
CA TYR A 89 -16.90 4.39 -9.78
C TYR A 89 -17.37 2.96 -9.47
N PHE A 90 -16.58 2.21 -8.70
CA PHE A 90 -16.86 0.80 -8.38
C PHE A 90 -16.73 0.53 -6.86
N PRO A 91 -17.58 1.18 -6.03
CA PRO A 91 -17.41 1.15 -4.57
C PRO A 91 -17.53 -0.25 -3.97
N GLU A 92 -18.49 -1.07 -4.41
CA GLU A 92 -18.67 -2.43 -3.90
C GLU A 92 -17.51 -3.35 -4.33
N LYS A 93 -17.04 -3.21 -5.57
CA LYS A 93 -15.87 -3.94 -6.05
C LYS A 93 -14.60 -3.53 -5.30
N THR A 94 -14.49 -2.26 -4.93
CA THR A 94 -13.37 -1.76 -4.12
C THR A 94 -13.35 -2.40 -2.74
N LEU A 95 -14.52 -2.48 -2.10
CA LEU A 95 -14.65 -3.15 -0.82
C LEU A 95 -14.25 -4.62 -0.92
N GLU A 96 -14.83 -5.35 -1.89
CA GLU A 96 -14.50 -6.75 -2.15
C GLU A 96 -13.00 -6.96 -2.37
N VAL A 97 -12.38 -6.24 -3.32
CA VAL A 97 -10.98 -6.43 -3.67
C VAL A 97 -10.05 -6.11 -2.51
N ASN A 98 -10.24 -4.97 -1.84
CA ASN A 98 -9.33 -4.54 -0.79
C ASN A 98 -9.42 -5.42 0.47
N VAL A 99 -10.62 -5.88 0.81
CA VAL A 99 -10.84 -6.77 1.96
C VAL A 99 -10.31 -8.18 1.65
N THR A 100 -10.71 -8.78 0.53
CA THR A 100 -10.27 -10.12 0.14
C THR A 100 -8.74 -10.19 -0.03
N ALA A 101 -8.13 -9.13 -0.57
CA ALA A 101 -6.67 -9.07 -0.68
C ALA A 101 -5.99 -9.14 0.69
N ALA A 102 -6.48 -8.38 1.69
CA ALA A 102 -5.93 -8.42 3.05
C ALA A 102 -6.13 -9.79 3.71
N GLU A 103 -7.31 -10.39 3.55
CA GLU A 103 -7.60 -11.75 4.05
C GLU A 103 -6.66 -12.79 3.44
N ASN A 104 -6.45 -12.73 2.12
CA ASN A 104 -5.55 -13.64 1.42
C ASN A 104 -4.09 -13.47 1.89
N ILE A 105 -3.61 -12.24 2.07
CA ILE A 105 -2.27 -11.97 2.61
C ILE A 105 -2.13 -12.57 4.00
N VAL A 106 -3.05 -12.30 4.90
CA VAL A 106 -3.03 -12.84 6.28
C VAL A 106 -3.01 -14.36 6.27
N LYS A 107 -3.95 -14.97 5.54
CA LYS A 107 -4.05 -16.43 5.44
C LYS A 107 -2.78 -17.05 4.85
N ALA A 108 -2.23 -16.45 3.80
CA ALA A 108 -1.02 -16.95 3.16
C ALA A 108 0.22 -16.83 4.07
N VAL A 109 0.36 -15.72 4.81
CA VAL A 109 1.46 -15.52 5.77
C VAL A 109 1.37 -16.52 6.91
N LEU A 110 0.20 -16.64 7.55
CA LEU A 110 0.01 -17.54 8.69
C LEU A 110 0.14 -19.03 8.32
N ALA A 111 -0.03 -19.38 7.05
CA ALA A 111 0.17 -20.75 6.55
C ALA A 111 1.66 -21.10 6.33
N GLN A 112 2.60 -20.14 6.42
CA GLN A 112 4.01 -20.41 6.24
C GLN A 112 4.63 -21.03 7.51
N LYS A 113 5.61 -21.91 7.33
CA LYS A 113 6.35 -22.50 8.46
C LYS A 113 7.14 -21.47 9.26
N ASN A 114 7.56 -20.40 8.61
CA ASN A 114 8.30 -19.27 9.18
C ASN A 114 7.41 -18.02 9.37
N ALA A 115 6.11 -18.19 9.60
CA ALA A 115 5.15 -17.08 9.72
C ALA A 115 5.59 -16.01 10.74
N ASP A 116 6.22 -16.43 11.84
CA ASP A 116 6.71 -15.54 12.90
C ASP A 116 7.84 -14.61 12.46
N ASP A 117 8.57 -14.96 11.40
CA ASP A 117 9.70 -14.19 10.88
C ASP A 117 9.27 -13.25 9.76
N ILE A 118 8.13 -13.51 9.12
CA ILE A 118 7.62 -12.70 8.01
C ILE A 118 7.14 -11.35 8.53
N LYS A 119 7.65 -10.29 7.90
CA LYS A 119 7.29 -8.91 8.21
C LYS A 119 6.30 -8.37 7.18
N VAL A 120 5.12 -7.93 7.64
CA VAL A 120 4.05 -7.43 6.77
C VAL A 120 3.95 -5.92 6.85
N VAL A 121 4.12 -5.26 5.71
CA VAL A 121 3.94 -3.82 5.54
C VAL A 121 2.63 -3.59 4.77
N TYR A 122 1.66 -3.04 5.43
CA TYR A 122 0.38 -2.67 4.82
C TYR A 122 0.35 -1.19 4.47
N ILE A 123 -0.08 -0.86 3.27
CA ILE A 123 -0.31 0.52 2.87
C ILE A 123 -1.77 0.89 3.11
N GLY A 124 -2.00 1.55 4.25
CA GLY A 124 -3.26 2.17 4.61
C GLY A 124 -3.47 3.52 3.91
N SER A 125 -4.38 4.31 4.43
CA SER A 125 -4.66 5.66 3.93
C SER A 125 -5.04 6.59 5.08
N VAL A 126 -4.62 7.86 5.02
CA VAL A 126 -5.10 8.89 5.94
C VAL A 126 -6.61 9.13 5.81
N ALA A 127 -7.22 8.74 4.69
CA ALA A 127 -8.67 8.77 4.49
C ALA A 127 -9.41 7.92 5.54
N GLN A 128 -8.77 6.93 6.16
CA GLN A 128 -9.32 6.16 7.28
C GLN A 128 -9.67 7.02 8.50
N CYS A 129 -9.01 8.18 8.63
CA CYS A 129 -9.27 9.11 9.73
C CYS A 129 -10.56 9.92 9.55
N GLY A 130 -11.19 9.86 8.37
CA GLY A 130 -12.46 10.51 8.06
C GLY A 130 -12.39 12.04 8.01
N ASP A 131 -13.57 12.65 8.02
CA ASP A 131 -13.73 14.10 7.97
C ASP A 131 -13.29 14.73 9.28
N ARG A 132 -12.40 15.72 9.19
CA ARG A 132 -11.92 16.47 10.33
C ARG A 132 -12.55 17.85 10.33
N LEU A 133 -13.84 17.85 10.69
CA LEU A 133 -14.63 19.06 10.81
C LEU A 133 -14.19 19.91 12.00
N TRP A 134 -14.66 21.15 12.03
CA TRP A 134 -14.43 22.06 13.15
C TRP A 134 -15.05 21.53 14.47
N PRO A 135 -14.39 21.66 15.63
CA PRO A 135 -13.05 22.23 15.79
C PRO A 135 -11.96 21.36 15.16
N VAL A 136 -11.06 21.99 14.39
CA VAL A 136 -9.98 21.29 13.70
C VAL A 136 -9.11 20.56 14.72
N HIS A 137 -9.03 19.26 14.59
CA HIS A 137 -8.09 18.45 15.34
C HIS A 137 -7.12 17.75 14.39
N TRP A 138 -5.90 17.61 14.84
CA TRP A 138 -4.86 16.93 14.08
C TRP A 138 -5.11 15.43 14.06
N GLY A 139 -4.98 14.80 12.89
CA GLY A 139 -5.05 13.36 12.76
C GLY A 139 -3.80 12.68 13.28
N ARG A 140 -3.84 12.24 14.52
CA ARG A 140 -2.77 11.46 15.13
C ARG A 140 -2.99 9.98 14.85
N THR A 141 -1.91 9.20 14.86
CA THR A 141 -2.00 7.74 14.70
C THR A 141 -2.79 7.05 15.82
N GLY A 142 -2.86 7.65 17.00
CA GLY A 142 -3.64 7.17 18.16
C GLY A 142 -5.10 7.60 18.17
N ASP A 143 -5.50 8.50 17.26
CA ASP A 143 -6.90 8.91 17.18
C ASP A 143 -7.77 7.77 16.64
N PRO A 144 -9.05 7.68 17.07
CA PRO A 144 -9.97 6.71 16.51
C PRO A 144 -10.09 6.82 15.00
N VAL A 145 -10.07 5.68 14.33
CA VAL A 145 -10.33 5.60 12.90
C VAL A 145 -11.83 5.78 12.67
N TYR A 146 -12.21 6.78 11.87
CA TYR A 146 -13.60 7.15 11.64
C TYR A 146 -13.83 7.48 10.15
N ALA A 147 -13.80 6.44 9.31
CA ALA A 147 -14.07 6.60 7.89
C ALA A 147 -15.50 7.06 7.64
N SER A 148 -15.69 7.96 6.67
CA SER A 148 -17.02 8.31 6.20
C SER A 148 -17.73 7.06 5.66
N ARG A 149 -18.95 6.79 6.12
CA ARG A 149 -19.76 5.67 5.62
C ARG A 149 -20.08 5.74 4.13
N PHE A 150 -19.95 6.92 3.54
CA PHE A 150 -20.19 7.17 2.12
C PHE A 150 -18.93 6.95 1.27
N ASP A 151 -17.76 6.92 1.89
CA ASP A 151 -16.48 6.64 1.24
C ASP A 151 -16.12 5.15 1.41
N ARG A 152 -16.55 4.33 0.44
CA ARG A 152 -16.29 2.89 0.43
C ARG A 152 -14.80 2.56 0.35
N TYR A 153 -14.00 3.42 -0.24
CA TYR A 153 -12.56 3.26 -0.24
C TYR A 153 -12.00 3.34 1.19
N SER A 154 -12.31 4.42 1.91
CA SER A 154 -11.87 4.59 3.30
C SER A 154 -12.35 3.45 4.20
N VAL A 155 -13.62 3.04 4.06
CA VAL A 155 -14.18 1.89 4.79
C VAL A 155 -13.41 0.62 4.47
N SER A 156 -13.10 0.35 3.19
CA SER A 156 -12.33 -0.84 2.79
C SER A 156 -10.93 -0.85 3.40
N LYS A 157 -10.28 0.32 3.47
CA LYS A 157 -8.95 0.47 4.08
C LYS A 157 -8.98 0.26 5.60
N CYS A 158 -10.03 0.71 6.29
CA CYS A 158 -10.22 0.43 7.72
C CYS A 158 -10.38 -1.07 7.99
N ILE A 159 -11.22 -1.75 7.20
CA ILE A 159 -11.44 -3.19 7.36
C ILE A 159 -10.17 -3.97 7.08
N ALA A 160 -9.48 -3.68 5.97
CA ALA A 160 -8.25 -4.34 5.59
C ALA A 160 -7.12 -4.13 6.62
N GLU A 161 -6.98 -2.91 7.16
CA GLU A 161 -6.03 -2.63 8.24
C GLU A 161 -6.33 -3.48 9.46
N LYS A 162 -7.60 -3.52 9.89
CA LYS A 162 -8.01 -4.31 11.05
C LYS A 162 -7.77 -5.81 10.85
N ILE A 163 -8.05 -6.34 9.67
CA ILE A 163 -7.76 -7.74 9.33
C ILE A 163 -6.28 -8.06 9.56
N ILE A 164 -5.37 -7.18 9.10
CA ILE A 164 -3.94 -7.40 9.24
C ILE A 164 -3.48 -7.23 10.70
N THR A 165 -3.94 -6.18 11.39
CA THR A 165 -3.48 -5.88 12.75
C THR A 165 -3.99 -6.85 13.80
N ASP A 166 -5.19 -7.41 13.59
CA ASP A 166 -5.82 -8.37 14.52
C ASP A 166 -5.52 -9.83 14.14
N SER A 167 -4.75 -10.07 13.07
CA SER A 167 -4.53 -11.40 12.48
C SER A 167 -3.71 -12.37 13.34
N GLY A 168 -2.92 -11.85 14.28
CA GLY A 168 -1.89 -12.62 14.98
C GLY A 168 -0.54 -12.69 14.25
N ILE A 169 -0.38 -12.02 13.10
CA ILE A 169 0.94 -11.84 12.48
C ILE A 169 1.86 -11.12 13.47
N ARG A 170 3.02 -11.70 13.72
CA ARG A 170 3.91 -11.23 14.78
C ARG A 170 4.54 -9.87 14.51
N LYS A 171 4.85 -9.56 13.23
CA LYS A 171 5.47 -8.30 12.82
C LYS A 171 4.71 -7.69 11.66
N TRP A 172 3.96 -6.66 11.93
CA TRP A 172 3.25 -5.87 10.94
C TRP A 172 3.50 -4.37 11.15
N VAL A 173 3.26 -3.58 10.13
CA VAL A 173 3.19 -2.13 10.22
C VAL A 173 2.12 -1.61 9.26
N SER A 174 1.33 -0.64 9.70
CA SER A 174 0.41 0.08 8.82
C SER A 174 0.95 1.48 8.54
N LEU A 175 1.19 1.74 7.25
CA LEU A 175 1.65 3.02 6.73
C LEU A 175 0.47 3.71 6.04
N ARG A 176 -0.22 4.61 6.75
CA ARG A 176 -1.37 5.37 6.25
C ARG A 176 -0.88 6.49 5.36
N GLN A 177 -0.93 6.25 4.06
CA GLN A 177 -0.41 7.14 3.03
C GLN A 177 -1.36 8.32 2.79
N THR A 178 -0.80 9.52 2.64
CA THR A 178 -1.49 10.73 2.15
C THR A 178 -1.69 10.69 0.64
N GLY A 179 -2.19 11.75 0.05
CA GLY A 179 -2.24 11.90 -1.41
C GLY A 179 -0.86 11.73 -2.05
N ILE A 180 -0.80 11.02 -3.18
CA ILE A 180 0.46 10.78 -3.89
C ILE A 180 0.54 11.67 -5.12
N LEU A 181 1.55 12.53 -5.16
CA LEU A 181 1.88 13.34 -6.33
C LEU A 181 2.74 12.52 -7.31
N TYR A 182 2.29 12.44 -8.56
CA TYR A 182 3.02 11.80 -9.65
C TYR A 182 2.78 12.55 -10.96
N PRO A 183 3.68 12.48 -11.96
CA PRO A 183 3.62 13.30 -13.17
C PRO A 183 2.30 13.21 -13.96
N GLY A 184 1.59 12.10 -13.85
CA GLY A 184 0.31 11.87 -14.53
C GLY A 184 -0.93 12.33 -13.77
N ILE A 185 -0.81 12.84 -12.53
CA ILE A 185 -1.95 13.12 -11.67
C ILE A 185 -2.93 14.12 -12.28
N LEU A 186 -2.44 15.14 -12.97
CA LEU A 186 -3.27 16.17 -13.61
C LEU A 186 -4.19 15.61 -14.69
N LYS A 187 -3.87 14.44 -15.27
CA LYS A 187 -4.70 13.76 -16.28
C LYS A 187 -5.87 12.99 -15.69
N VAL A 188 -5.79 12.70 -14.40
CA VAL A 188 -6.79 11.88 -13.67
C VAL A 188 -7.46 12.65 -12.54
N LEU A 189 -7.07 13.90 -12.29
CA LEU A 189 -7.76 14.77 -11.36
C LEU A 189 -9.22 14.93 -11.78
N SER A 190 -10.08 14.32 -11.01
CA SER A 190 -11.52 14.44 -11.14
C SER A 190 -11.97 15.83 -10.67
N PRO A 191 -13.11 16.36 -11.18
CA PRO A 191 -13.75 17.55 -10.59
C PRO A 191 -13.95 17.46 -9.07
N THR A 192 -14.01 16.25 -8.50
CA THR A 192 -14.08 16.04 -7.04
C THR A 192 -12.87 16.61 -6.30
N ALA A 193 -11.72 16.77 -6.95
CA ALA A 193 -10.57 17.45 -6.35
C ALA A 193 -10.84 18.92 -6.01
N PHE A 194 -11.86 19.53 -6.65
CA PHE A 194 -12.29 20.90 -6.38
C PHE A 194 -13.39 21.00 -5.31
N HIS A 195 -13.85 19.88 -4.77
CA HIS A 195 -14.80 19.84 -3.65
C HIS A 195 -14.13 19.93 -2.29
N VAL A 196 -12.80 20.04 -2.26
CA VAL A 196 -12.06 20.30 -1.02
C VAL A 196 -12.39 21.71 -0.54
N PRO A 197 -12.76 21.89 0.74
CA PRO A 197 -12.98 23.22 1.29
C PRO A 197 -11.76 24.11 1.07
N ILE A 198 -11.98 25.37 0.63
CA ILE A 198 -10.89 26.32 0.38
C ILE A 198 -9.97 26.50 1.60
N GLN A 199 -10.51 26.34 2.80
CA GLN A 199 -9.80 26.40 4.07
C GLN A 199 -9.19 25.04 4.49
N GLY A 200 -9.42 23.98 3.69
CA GLY A 200 -8.89 22.65 3.96
C GLY A 200 -7.37 22.62 3.87
N VAL A 201 -6.77 21.74 4.66
CA VAL A 201 -5.35 21.42 4.59
C VAL A 201 -5.19 20.14 3.79
N LEU A 202 -4.34 20.18 2.77
CA LEU A 202 -3.97 19.02 1.97
C LEU A 202 -2.54 18.60 2.31
N GLU A 203 -2.35 17.33 2.55
CA GLU A 203 -1.03 16.73 2.74
C GLU A 203 -0.74 15.79 1.57
N TRP A 204 0.48 15.89 1.06
CA TRP A 204 0.93 15.11 -0.08
C TRP A 204 2.29 14.48 0.19
N ALA A 205 2.56 13.40 -0.52
CA ALA A 205 3.89 12.83 -0.66
C ALA A 205 4.19 12.60 -2.14
N THR A 206 5.45 12.68 -2.55
CA THR A 206 5.81 12.32 -3.91
C THR A 206 5.78 10.81 -4.10
N VAL A 207 5.53 10.36 -5.32
CA VAL A 207 5.58 8.93 -5.63
C VAL A 207 6.99 8.36 -5.42
N GLU A 208 8.01 9.17 -5.64
CA GLU A 208 9.42 8.82 -5.40
C GLU A 208 9.71 8.61 -3.91
N ASP A 209 9.22 9.49 -3.04
CA ASP A 209 9.37 9.34 -1.58
C ASP A 209 8.64 8.11 -1.07
N SER A 210 7.43 7.88 -1.57
CA SER A 210 6.65 6.67 -1.25
C SER A 210 7.39 5.40 -1.72
N GLY A 211 8.05 5.45 -2.87
CA GLY A 211 8.89 4.36 -3.37
C GLY A 211 10.12 4.12 -2.50
N ARG A 212 10.85 5.19 -2.10
CA ARG A 212 11.99 5.10 -1.19
C ARG A 212 11.60 4.53 0.18
N LEU A 213 10.44 4.94 0.70
CA LEU A 213 9.90 4.38 1.94
C LEU A 213 9.75 2.86 1.83
N LEU A 214 9.11 2.35 0.77
CA LEU A 214 8.94 0.91 0.56
C LEU A 214 10.26 0.15 0.50
N ALA A 215 11.30 0.73 -0.10
CA ALA A 215 12.62 0.10 -0.17
C ALA A 215 13.44 0.24 1.11
N ASN A 216 13.11 1.19 1.97
CA ASN A 216 13.81 1.41 3.24
C ASN A 216 13.24 0.56 4.38
N VAL A 217 11.95 0.25 4.37
CA VAL A 217 11.33 -0.56 5.44
C VAL A 217 11.79 -2.02 5.44
N VAL A 218 12.46 -2.49 4.39
CA VAL A 218 13.01 -3.86 4.29
C VAL A 218 14.49 -3.94 4.67
N GLU A 219 15.09 -2.82 5.05
CA GLU A 219 16.50 -2.73 5.42
C GLU A 219 16.76 -3.24 6.85
N ASP A 220 18.00 -3.68 7.08
CA ASP A 220 18.40 -4.24 8.37
C ASP A 220 18.49 -3.20 9.51
N TRP A 221 18.62 -1.93 9.16
CA TRP A 221 18.69 -0.84 10.15
C TRP A 221 17.31 -0.40 10.69
N VAL A 222 16.21 -0.95 10.15
CA VAL A 222 14.85 -0.65 10.67
C VAL A 222 14.75 -1.19 12.09
N PRO A 223 14.49 -0.32 13.08
CA PRO A 223 14.51 -0.72 14.47
C PRO A 223 13.32 -1.63 14.81
N GLU A 224 13.49 -2.45 15.85
CA GLU A 224 12.48 -3.44 16.22
C GLU A 224 11.16 -2.79 16.68
N ASP A 225 11.22 -1.61 17.28
CA ASP A 225 10.06 -0.86 17.75
C ASP A 225 9.27 -0.14 16.62
N PHE A 226 9.75 -0.24 15.37
CA PHE A 226 9.00 0.17 14.18
C PHE A 226 7.80 -0.73 13.91
N TRP A 227 7.89 -2.00 14.26
CA TRP A 227 6.84 -3.00 14.00
C TRP A 227 5.69 -2.89 15.02
N ASN A 228 4.53 -3.42 14.62
CA ASN A 228 3.28 -3.41 15.40
C ASN A 228 2.78 -2.00 15.71
N ARG A 229 2.98 -1.08 14.76
CA ARG A 229 2.60 0.33 14.86
C ARG A 229 1.91 0.85 13.62
N PHE A 230 1.27 2.00 13.80
CA PHE A 230 0.65 2.79 12.75
C PHE A 230 1.47 4.05 12.52
N TYR A 231 1.62 4.45 11.26
CA TYR A 231 2.28 5.71 10.88
C TYR A 231 1.44 6.43 9.84
N ASN A 232 1.26 7.73 10.00
CA ASN A 232 0.77 8.60 8.94
C ASN A 232 1.95 9.03 8.09
N ILE A 233 1.88 8.81 6.79
CA ILE A 233 2.97 9.06 5.85
C ILE A 233 2.64 10.31 5.03
N SER A 234 3.47 11.33 5.17
CA SER A 234 3.40 12.61 4.47
C SER A 234 4.83 13.09 4.19
N SER A 235 5.00 14.01 3.25
CA SER A 235 6.29 14.70 3.04
C SER A 235 6.58 15.77 4.11
N GLY A 236 5.65 15.99 5.03
CA GLY A 236 5.74 17.02 6.06
C GLY A 236 5.30 18.40 5.59
N GLU A 237 4.98 18.57 4.31
CA GLU A 237 4.45 19.82 3.77
C GLU A 237 2.93 19.81 3.81
N GLN A 238 2.36 20.93 4.28
CA GLN A 238 0.92 21.15 4.33
C GLN A 238 0.58 22.34 3.43
N TYR A 239 -0.38 22.12 2.55
CA TYR A 239 -0.85 23.15 1.62
C TYR A 239 -2.25 23.60 2.01
N ARG A 240 -2.42 24.92 2.15
CA ARG A 240 -3.74 25.57 2.23
C ARG A 240 -4.00 26.28 0.92
N MET A 241 -5.25 26.26 0.47
CA MET A 241 -5.64 27.03 -0.72
C MET A 241 -5.82 28.52 -0.44
N THR A 242 -5.91 28.90 0.83
CA THR A 242 -5.97 30.31 1.26
C THR A 242 -4.76 30.61 2.10
N ASN A 243 -3.95 31.54 1.63
CA ASN A 243 -3.03 32.34 2.43
C ASN A 243 -3.57 33.75 2.53
#